data_6475f7326454b88c0f385312a02d8302
#
_entry.id   6475f7326454b88c0f385312a02d8302
#
_cell.length_a   1.000
_cell.length_b   1.000
_cell.length_c   1.000
_cell.angle_alpha   90.00
_cell.angle_beta   90.00
_cell.angle_gamma   90.00
#
_symmetry.space_group_name_H-M   'P 1'
#
loop_
_entity.id
_entity.type
_entity.pdbx_description
1 polymer ?
#
loop_
_entity_poly.entity_id
_entity_poly.type
_entity_poly.pdbx_seq_one_letter_code
_entity_poly.pdbx_strand_id
1 'polypeptide(L)'
;VFRISQRVGDGAKTKLVNNLLASINLAGAAEVMGLAEKMGLDLSTTLNVIEHSSGQSWIGSDRMRRAIANDYEPRAHTTLLAKDSKLAVQSASHLSYPTPLGQVAMATFARAVEHGYANLDDASLFKLLQK
;
A
#
# COMPACT_ATOMS: atom_id res chain seq x y z
N VAL A 1 21.17 8.00 2.53
CA VAL A 1 21.31 7.03 3.61
C VAL A 1 21.03 7.70 4.94
N PHE A 2 20.08 7.16 5.68
CA PHE A 2 19.74 7.67 7.00
C PHE A 2 20.41 6.85 8.09
N ARG A 3 20.98 7.53 9.06
CA ARG A 3 21.52 6.89 10.25
C ARG A 3 20.43 6.91 11.32
N ILE A 4 19.80 5.76 11.55
CA ILE A 4 18.63 5.67 12.44
C ILE A 4 19.07 5.71 13.91
N SER A 5 20.01 4.86 14.29
CA SER A 5 20.55 4.79 15.65
C SER A 5 21.77 3.89 15.67
N GLN A 6 22.39 3.77 16.86
CA GLN A 6 23.50 2.86 17.05
C GLN A 6 23.08 1.46 17.52
N ARG A 7 21.77 1.27 17.81
CA ARG A 7 21.29 -0.03 18.25
C ARG A 7 21.19 -1.00 17.09
N VAL A 8 21.60 -2.24 17.30
CA VAL A 8 21.53 -3.30 16.31
C VAL A 8 20.03 -3.60 16.02
N GLY A 9 19.71 -3.68 14.75
CA GLY A 9 18.36 -4.03 14.31
C GLY A 9 17.39 -2.85 14.16
N ASP A 10 17.74 -1.64 14.60
CA ASP A 10 16.84 -0.49 14.49
C ASP A 10 16.59 -0.10 13.03
N GLY A 11 17.57 -0.25 12.15
CA GLY A 11 17.39 -0.03 10.72
C GLY A 11 16.34 -0.95 10.12
N ALA A 12 16.41 -2.24 10.44
CA ALA A 12 15.43 -3.23 9.97
C ALA A 12 14.04 -2.96 10.54
N LYS A 13 13.95 -2.58 11.80
CA LYS A 13 12.66 -2.21 12.43
C LYS A 13 12.04 -0.99 11.77
N THR A 14 12.85 0.02 11.48
CA THR A 14 12.39 1.24 10.81
C THR A 14 11.85 0.95 9.43
N LYS A 15 12.55 0.10 8.66
CA LYS A 15 12.10 -0.33 7.34
C LYS A 15 10.75 -1.04 7.44
N LEU A 16 10.58 -1.91 8.43
CA LEU A 16 9.36 -2.66 8.63
C LEU A 16 8.18 -1.74 8.94
N VAL A 17 8.38 -0.76 9.82
CA VAL A 17 7.38 0.26 10.16
C VAL A 17 7.01 1.08 8.93
N ASN A 18 8.01 1.51 8.17
CA ASN A 18 7.76 2.26 6.93
C ASN A 18 6.94 1.45 5.93
N ASN A 19 7.29 0.17 5.76
CA ASN A 19 6.61 -0.67 4.78
C ASN A 19 5.18 -1.01 5.21
N LEU A 20 4.92 -1.09 6.51
CA LEU A 20 3.54 -1.23 6.98
C LEU A 20 2.72 0.00 6.66
N LEU A 21 3.27 1.20 6.91
CA LEU A 21 2.58 2.44 6.55
C LEU A 21 2.36 2.54 5.04
N ALA A 22 3.36 2.14 4.24
CA ALA A 22 3.23 2.10 2.79
C ALA A 22 2.07 1.19 2.36
N SER A 23 1.93 0.03 3.01
CA SER A 23 0.84 -0.92 2.74
C SER A 23 -0.52 -0.29 3.07
N ILE A 24 -0.63 0.38 4.21
CA ILE A 24 -1.86 1.05 4.63
C ILE A 24 -2.20 2.17 3.65
N ASN A 25 -1.23 3.00 3.31
CA ASN A 25 -1.42 4.14 2.41
C ASN A 25 -1.82 3.69 1.01
N LEU A 26 -1.20 2.63 0.50
CA LEU A 26 -1.54 2.10 -0.82
C LEU A 26 -2.95 1.50 -0.84
N ALA A 27 -3.28 0.70 0.17
CA ALA A 27 -4.63 0.12 0.27
C ALA A 27 -5.69 1.23 0.36
N GLY A 28 -5.42 2.26 1.17
CA GLY A 28 -6.31 3.41 1.29
C GLY A 28 -6.49 4.17 -0.03
N ALA A 29 -5.38 4.44 -0.73
CA ALA A 29 -5.42 5.13 -2.01
C ALA A 29 -6.21 4.32 -3.05
N ALA A 30 -5.97 3.01 -3.12
CA ALA A 30 -6.68 2.14 -4.06
C ALA A 30 -8.19 2.11 -3.78
N GLU A 31 -8.57 2.04 -2.51
CA GLU A 31 -9.97 2.04 -2.12
C GLU A 31 -10.68 3.35 -2.50
N VAL A 32 -10.09 4.49 -2.16
CA VAL A 32 -10.74 5.78 -2.44
C VAL A 32 -10.75 6.10 -3.93
N MET A 33 -9.78 5.65 -4.69
CA MET A 33 -9.81 5.81 -6.16
C MET A 33 -10.89 4.93 -6.78
N GLY A 34 -11.12 3.74 -6.25
CA GLY A 34 -12.26 2.90 -6.64
C GLY A 34 -13.60 3.58 -6.32
N LEU A 35 -13.70 4.21 -5.14
CA LEU A 35 -14.87 4.99 -4.77
C LEU A 35 -15.08 6.17 -5.71
N ALA A 36 -14.00 6.90 -6.02
CA ALA A 36 -14.07 8.03 -6.95
C ALA A 36 -14.62 7.61 -8.31
N GLU A 37 -14.18 6.45 -8.80
CA GLU A 37 -14.70 5.91 -10.06
C GLU A 37 -16.21 5.63 -9.99
N LYS A 38 -16.65 5.03 -8.88
CA LYS A 38 -18.08 4.76 -8.66
C LYS A 38 -18.92 6.05 -8.57
N MET A 39 -18.30 7.12 -8.08
CA MET A 39 -18.95 8.45 -8.03
C MET A 39 -18.95 9.16 -9.39
N GLY A 40 -18.33 8.58 -10.41
CA GLY A 40 -18.26 9.18 -11.74
C GLY A 40 -17.23 10.28 -11.88
N LEU A 41 -16.27 10.36 -10.96
CA LEU A 41 -15.21 11.35 -11.03
C LEU A 41 -14.13 10.96 -12.05
N ASP A 42 -13.50 11.95 -12.66
CA ASP A 42 -12.33 11.73 -13.49
C ASP A 42 -11.15 11.38 -12.59
N LEU A 43 -10.56 10.20 -12.80
CA LEU A 43 -9.53 9.67 -11.88
C LEU A 43 -8.25 10.50 -11.92
N SER A 44 -7.82 10.96 -13.10
CA SER A 44 -6.62 11.80 -13.21
C SER A 44 -6.78 13.12 -12.46
N THR A 45 -7.92 13.77 -12.61
CA THR A 45 -8.23 15.02 -11.90
C THR A 45 -8.30 14.76 -10.39
N THR A 46 -8.98 13.69 -9.97
CA THR A 46 -9.11 13.33 -8.56
C THR A 46 -7.74 13.10 -7.93
N LEU A 47 -6.87 12.35 -8.60
CA LEU A 47 -5.52 12.10 -8.09
C LEU A 47 -4.73 13.40 -7.97
N ASN A 48 -4.85 14.29 -8.96
CA ASN A 48 -4.17 15.58 -8.92
C ASN A 48 -4.61 16.42 -7.70
N VAL A 49 -5.89 16.41 -7.38
CA VAL A 49 -6.40 17.08 -6.17
C VAL A 49 -5.83 16.46 -4.92
N ILE A 50 -5.84 15.14 -4.82
CA ILE A 50 -5.27 14.44 -3.66
C ILE A 50 -3.80 14.78 -3.48
N GLU A 51 -3.04 14.84 -4.57
CA GLU A 51 -1.60 15.15 -4.53
C GLU A 51 -1.29 16.54 -3.95
N HIS A 52 -2.25 17.45 -3.95
CA HIS A 52 -2.10 18.80 -3.41
C HIS A 52 -2.92 19.01 -2.14
N SER A 53 -3.39 17.93 -1.54
CA SER A 53 -4.27 17.97 -0.37
C SER A 53 -3.79 17.02 0.72
N SER A 54 -4.49 17.00 1.85
CA SER A 54 -4.06 16.25 3.04
C SER A 54 -4.10 14.73 2.88
N GLY A 55 -4.76 14.22 1.86
CA GLY A 55 -4.80 12.78 1.58
C GLY A 55 -3.57 12.26 0.84
N GLN A 56 -2.63 13.13 0.50
CA GLN A 56 -1.43 12.76 -0.25
C GLN A 56 -0.58 11.74 0.50
N SER A 57 -0.11 10.73 -0.23
CA SER A 57 1.00 9.87 0.17
C SER A 57 1.87 9.61 -1.05
N TRP A 58 3.17 9.47 -0.82
CA TRP A 58 4.08 9.22 -1.95
C TRP A 58 3.71 7.95 -2.70
N ILE A 59 3.46 6.86 -1.97
CA ILE A 59 3.16 5.57 -2.60
C ILE A 59 1.78 5.58 -3.26
N GLY A 60 0.80 6.21 -2.62
CA GLY A 60 -0.55 6.32 -3.20
C GLY A 60 -0.51 7.04 -4.53
N SER A 61 0.20 8.16 -4.60
CA SER A 61 0.33 8.95 -5.81
C SER A 61 1.05 8.18 -6.92
N ASP A 62 2.21 7.61 -6.60
CA ASP A 62 3.03 6.87 -7.55
C ASP A 62 2.27 5.67 -8.15
N ARG A 63 1.64 4.87 -7.29
CA ARG A 63 0.94 3.65 -7.71
C ARG A 63 -0.38 3.94 -8.41
N MET A 64 -1.14 4.92 -7.94
CA MET A 64 -2.43 5.23 -8.56
C MET A 64 -2.23 5.86 -9.94
N ARG A 65 -1.14 6.55 -10.15
CA ARG A 65 -0.80 7.06 -11.49
C ARG A 65 -0.61 5.91 -12.49
N ARG A 66 0.04 4.83 -12.06
CA ARG A 66 0.20 3.62 -12.88
C ARG A 66 -1.14 2.91 -13.10
N ALA A 67 -1.94 2.79 -12.05
CA ALA A 67 -3.24 2.12 -12.11
C ALA A 67 -4.20 2.82 -13.08
N ILE A 68 -4.23 4.16 -13.05
CA ILE A 68 -5.05 4.96 -13.97
C ILE A 68 -4.63 4.71 -15.42
N ALA A 69 -3.35 4.52 -15.68
CA ALA A 69 -2.81 4.20 -16.99
C ALA A 69 -2.96 2.72 -17.35
N ASN A 70 -3.58 1.92 -16.49
CA ASN A 70 -3.71 0.47 -16.64
C ASN A 70 -2.35 -0.21 -16.82
N ASP A 71 -1.32 0.30 -16.14
CA ASP A 71 0.05 -0.20 -16.21
C ASP A 71 0.36 -0.95 -14.92
N TYR A 72 0.30 -2.28 -15.00
CA TYR A 72 0.59 -3.18 -13.89
C TYR A 72 1.89 -3.95 -14.08
N GLU A 73 2.75 -3.47 -14.96
CA GLU A 73 4.09 -4.01 -15.13
C GLU A 73 4.85 -3.91 -13.80
N PRO A 74 5.34 -5.00 -13.24
CA PRO A 74 5.86 -4.99 -11.86
C PRO A 74 7.18 -4.22 -11.74
N ARG A 75 7.11 -3.13 -11.01
CA ARG A 75 8.26 -2.39 -10.49
C ARG A 75 8.45 -2.71 -9.02
N ALA A 76 7.34 -3.06 -8.34
CA ALA A 76 7.32 -3.62 -7.01
C ALA A 76 6.22 -4.68 -6.98
N HIS A 77 6.61 -5.95 -6.94
CA HIS A 77 5.64 -7.05 -6.96
C HIS A 77 4.69 -6.98 -5.77
N THR A 78 3.43 -7.30 -6.00
CA THR A 78 2.40 -7.35 -4.95
C THR A 78 2.84 -8.22 -3.78
N THR A 79 3.57 -9.31 -4.04
CA THR A 79 4.07 -10.20 -2.99
C THR A 79 5.00 -9.52 -2.00
N LEU A 80 5.70 -8.46 -2.39
CA LEU A 80 6.64 -7.78 -1.50
C LEU A 80 5.93 -7.13 -0.31
N LEU A 81 4.92 -6.28 -0.57
CA LEU A 81 4.16 -5.67 0.52
C LEU A 81 3.22 -6.67 1.20
N ALA A 82 2.77 -7.70 0.50
CA ALA A 82 2.03 -8.79 1.14
C ALA A 82 2.87 -9.44 2.24
N LYS A 83 4.14 -9.72 1.94
CA LYS A 83 5.08 -10.30 2.90
C LYS A 83 5.43 -9.31 4.01
N ASP A 84 5.76 -8.08 3.65
CA ASP A 84 6.22 -7.07 4.62
C ASP A 84 5.12 -6.65 5.58
N SER A 85 3.89 -6.48 5.10
CA SER A 85 2.77 -6.14 5.99
C SER A 85 2.47 -7.26 6.97
N LYS A 86 2.54 -8.52 6.51
CA LYS A 86 2.36 -9.68 7.37
C LYS A 86 3.43 -9.74 8.45
N LEU A 87 4.69 -9.54 8.07
CA LEU A 87 5.81 -9.55 9.01
C LEU A 87 5.67 -8.45 10.05
N ALA A 88 5.26 -7.25 9.65
CA ALA A 88 5.07 -6.13 10.55
C ALA A 88 3.95 -6.40 11.56
N VAL A 89 2.81 -6.92 11.09
CA VAL A 89 1.68 -7.26 11.96
C VAL A 89 2.07 -8.35 12.95
N GLN A 90 2.81 -9.37 12.51
CA GLN A 90 3.30 -10.43 13.40
C GLN A 90 4.27 -9.88 14.44
N SER A 91 5.17 -8.98 14.05
CA SER A 91 6.11 -8.35 14.98
C SER A 91 5.36 -7.52 16.04
N ALA A 92 4.35 -6.77 15.62
CA ALA A 92 3.51 -6.00 16.53
C ALA A 92 2.79 -6.91 17.52
N SER A 93 2.27 -8.04 17.05
CA SER A 93 1.60 -9.02 17.90
C SER A 93 2.50 -9.55 19.01
N HIS A 94 3.78 -9.80 18.70
CA HIS A 94 4.76 -10.24 19.70
C HIS A 94 5.02 -9.17 20.77
N LEU A 95 4.74 -7.91 20.47
CA LEU A 95 4.86 -6.81 21.41
C LEU A 95 3.52 -6.47 22.07
N SER A 96 2.49 -7.26 21.83
CA SER A 96 1.11 -7.01 22.31
C SER A 96 0.59 -5.65 21.85
N TYR A 97 1.03 -5.19 20.66
CA TYR A 97 0.59 -3.92 20.10
C TYR A 97 -0.43 -4.18 18.99
N PRO A 98 -1.69 -3.75 19.14
CA PRO A 98 -2.69 -3.94 18.10
C PRO A 98 -2.42 -3.03 16.91
N THR A 99 -2.63 -3.57 15.70
CA THR A 99 -2.46 -2.83 14.46
C THR A 99 -3.72 -2.99 13.60
N PRO A 100 -4.85 -2.37 13.99
CA PRO A 100 -6.11 -2.61 13.28
C PRO A 100 -6.03 -2.23 11.79
N LEU A 101 -5.45 -1.10 11.47
CA LEU A 101 -5.28 -0.70 10.06
C LEU A 101 -4.28 -1.60 9.33
N GLY A 102 -3.21 -2.00 10.02
CA GLY A 102 -2.22 -2.93 9.48
C GLY A 102 -2.82 -4.28 9.16
N GLN A 103 -3.70 -4.79 10.01
CA GLN A 103 -4.37 -6.07 9.78
C GLN A 103 -5.25 -6.03 8.55
N VAL A 104 -6.00 -4.96 8.33
CA VAL A 104 -6.84 -4.79 7.14
C VAL A 104 -5.98 -4.67 5.89
N ALA A 105 -4.89 -3.90 5.95
CA ALA A 105 -3.96 -3.78 4.83
C ALA A 105 -3.34 -5.14 4.49
N MET A 106 -2.86 -5.86 5.49
CA MET A 106 -2.31 -7.21 5.31
C MET A 106 -3.31 -8.14 4.61
N ALA A 107 -4.56 -8.15 5.08
CA ALA A 107 -5.61 -8.99 4.49
C ALA A 107 -5.91 -8.58 3.04
N THR A 108 -5.85 -7.29 2.73
CA THR A 108 -6.08 -6.80 1.37
C THR A 108 -5.00 -7.27 0.42
N PHE A 109 -3.74 -7.19 0.82
CA PHE A 109 -2.63 -7.72 0.01
C PHE A 109 -2.71 -9.23 -0.15
N ALA A 110 -3.10 -9.96 0.89
CA ALA A 110 -3.30 -11.40 0.81
C ALA A 110 -4.38 -11.75 -0.22
N ARG A 111 -5.49 -11.00 -0.23
CA ARG A 111 -6.56 -11.18 -1.23
C ARG A 111 -6.05 -10.93 -2.65
N ALA A 112 -5.21 -9.93 -2.84
CA ALA A 112 -4.63 -9.64 -4.16
C ALA A 112 -3.78 -10.83 -4.65
N VAL A 113 -2.96 -11.39 -3.78
CA VAL A 113 -2.15 -12.57 -4.11
C VAL A 113 -3.04 -13.76 -4.45
N GLU A 114 -4.08 -14.03 -3.65
CA GLU A 114 -5.02 -15.11 -3.89
C GLU A 114 -5.79 -14.94 -5.21
N HIS A 115 -6.03 -13.68 -5.59
CA HIS A 115 -6.75 -13.33 -6.81
C HIS A 115 -5.88 -13.48 -8.08
N GLY A 116 -4.63 -13.87 -7.92
CA GLY A 116 -3.71 -14.07 -9.04
C GLY A 116 -2.83 -12.88 -9.39
N TYR A 117 -2.76 -11.86 -8.51
CA TYR A 117 -2.00 -10.64 -8.76
C TYR A 117 -0.59 -10.65 -8.16
N ALA A 118 -0.11 -11.81 -7.70
CA ALA A 118 1.19 -11.93 -7.04
C ALA A 118 2.33 -11.32 -7.85
N ASN A 119 2.33 -11.54 -9.15
CA ASN A 119 3.40 -11.11 -10.06
C ASN A 119 3.08 -9.80 -10.80
N LEU A 120 2.01 -9.12 -10.42
CA LEU A 120 1.71 -7.79 -10.92
C LEU A 120 2.32 -6.74 -9.99
N ASP A 121 2.49 -5.54 -10.51
CA ASP A 121 2.84 -4.39 -9.68
C ASP A 121 1.85 -4.22 -8.54
N ASP A 122 2.29 -3.72 -7.39
CA ASP A 122 1.40 -3.55 -6.23
C ASP A 122 0.30 -2.50 -6.46
N ALA A 123 0.38 -1.70 -7.53
CA ALA A 123 -0.73 -0.87 -8.01
C ALA A 123 -1.98 -1.72 -8.31
N SER A 124 -1.83 -3.04 -8.45
CA SER A 124 -2.92 -3.98 -8.71
C SER A 124 -3.98 -4.01 -7.61
N LEU A 125 -3.70 -3.46 -6.44
CA LEU A 125 -4.74 -3.29 -5.41
C LEU A 125 -5.91 -2.48 -5.93
N PHE A 126 -5.65 -1.49 -6.78
CA PHE A 126 -6.73 -0.73 -7.42
C PHE A 126 -7.61 -1.66 -8.27
N LYS A 127 -6.98 -2.53 -9.06
CA LYS A 127 -7.70 -3.51 -9.89
C LYS A 127 -8.56 -4.44 -9.04
N LEU A 128 -8.04 -4.86 -7.88
CA LEU A 128 -8.79 -5.71 -6.95
C LEU A 128 -10.01 -4.99 -6.37
N LEU A 129 -9.87 -3.71 -6.02
CA LEU A 129 -10.89 -2.95 -5.30
C LEU A 129 -11.79 -2.11 -6.21
N GLN A 130 -11.58 -2.15 -7.52
CA GLN A 130 -12.26 -1.34 -8.51
C GLN A 130 -13.72 -1.76 -8.76
N LYS A 131 -14.19 -2.81 -8.21
CA LYS A 131 -15.50 -3.40 -8.54
C LYS A 131 -16.70 -2.56 -8.13
#